data_b1f335ef7e787f73863cb8fac965d7d5
#
_entry.id   b1f335ef7e787f73863cb8fac965d7d5
#
_cell.length_a   1.000
_cell.length_b   1.000
_cell.length_c   1.000
_cell.angle_alpha   90.00
_cell.angle_beta   90.00
_cell.angle_gamma   90.00
#
_symmetry.space_group_name_H-M   'P 1'
#
loop_
_entity.id
_entity.type
_entity.pdbx_description
1 polymer ?
#
loop_
_entity_poly.entity_id
_entity_poly.type
_entity_poly.pdbx_seq_one_letter_code
_entity_poly.pdbx_strand_id
1 'polypeptide(L)'
;MPTCPSCNAEVPAGIRWCGICHGNLIDRNIGRLASPGKRLGASILDWVIPFVALLLIMLVGGLFSGLGAAAGGEQAGGAIGLFLGFALLIAYIVWAFKLFARGTTPGKKLLGMRVVKEGGQPAGFGTMLVREWIGKVISGMVFSLGFLWILFDRDRQGWHDKLVSTYVVE
;
A
#
# COMPACT_ATOMS: atom_id res chain seq x y z
N MET A 1 14.27 6.91 33.81
CA MET A 1 13.87 6.95 32.39
C MET A 1 12.63 6.08 32.22
N PRO A 2 11.66 6.45 31.41
CA PRO A 2 10.52 5.57 31.14
C PRO A 2 10.99 4.30 30.43
N THR A 3 10.29 3.17 30.70
CA THR A 3 10.58 1.88 30.08
C THR A 3 9.56 1.55 29.00
N CYS A 4 9.99 0.89 27.95
CA CYS A 4 9.10 0.43 26.88
C CYS A 4 8.16 -0.65 27.41
N PRO A 5 6.83 -0.50 27.24
CA PRO A 5 5.88 -1.48 27.76
C PRO A 5 5.88 -2.82 26.99
N SER A 6 6.56 -2.90 25.84
CA SER A 6 6.61 -4.13 25.02
C SER A 6 7.91 -4.92 25.16
N CYS A 7 9.05 -4.25 25.41
CA CYS A 7 10.36 -4.93 25.51
C CYS A 7 11.15 -4.55 26.76
N ASN A 8 10.58 -3.75 27.66
CA ASN A 8 11.17 -3.26 28.92
C ASN A 8 12.50 -2.48 28.77
N ALA A 9 12.88 -2.10 27.56
CA ALA A 9 14.07 -1.28 27.32
C ALA A 9 13.86 0.15 27.84
N GLU A 10 14.90 0.76 28.37
CA GLU A 10 14.90 2.17 28.72
C GLU A 10 14.78 3.03 27.45
N VAL A 11 13.89 4.00 27.49
CA VAL A 11 13.62 4.88 26.34
C VAL A 11 13.69 6.35 26.76
N PRO A 12 14.19 7.24 25.91
CA PRO A 12 14.15 8.67 26.18
C PRO A 12 12.70 9.16 26.31
N ALA A 13 12.48 10.17 27.16
CA ALA A 13 11.18 10.80 27.28
C ALA A 13 10.78 11.53 25.98
N GLY A 14 9.49 11.55 25.66
CA GLY A 14 8.96 12.31 24.52
C GLY A 14 9.07 11.62 23.17
N ILE A 15 9.54 10.37 23.09
CA ILE A 15 9.54 9.61 21.84
C ILE A 15 8.24 8.81 21.69
N ARG A 16 7.80 8.61 20.47
CA ARG A 16 6.57 7.87 20.13
C ARG A 16 6.83 6.39 19.87
N TRP A 17 7.96 6.06 19.31
CA TRP A 17 8.32 4.70 18.90
C TRP A 17 9.58 4.22 19.62
N CYS A 18 9.55 2.99 20.10
CA CYS A 18 10.69 2.37 20.73
C CYS A 18 11.83 2.17 19.70
N GLY A 19 13.05 2.58 20.04
CA GLY A 19 14.21 2.39 19.15
C GLY A 19 14.64 0.92 18.98
N ILE A 20 14.21 0.02 19.88
CA ILE A 20 14.62 -1.40 19.89
C ILE A 20 13.54 -2.29 19.27
N CYS A 21 12.32 -2.30 19.82
CA CYS A 21 11.24 -3.16 19.33
C CYS A 21 10.32 -2.48 18.30
N HIS A 22 10.51 -1.18 18.05
CA HIS A 22 9.73 -0.34 17.15
C HIS A 22 8.22 -0.29 17.46
N GLY A 23 7.80 -0.74 18.65
CA GLY A 23 6.44 -0.64 19.13
C GLY A 23 6.06 0.79 19.49
N ASN A 24 4.77 1.11 19.39
CA ASN A 24 4.25 2.39 19.82
C ASN A 24 4.29 2.48 21.36
N LEU A 25 4.80 3.61 21.89
CA LEU A 25 4.96 3.83 23.33
C LEU A 25 3.74 4.49 23.96
N ILE A 26 2.85 5.07 23.15
CA ILE A 26 1.64 5.77 23.60
C ILE A 26 0.46 4.79 23.63
N ASP A 27 0.25 4.05 22.54
CA ASP A 27 -0.85 3.09 22.41
C ASP A 27 -0.35 1.81 21.74
N ARG A 28 -0.35 0.71 22.49
CA ARG A 28 0.08 -0.62 22.01
C ARG A 28 -0.76 -1.15 20.85
N ASN A 29 -2.04 -0.75 20.75
CA ASN A 29 -2.95 -1.24 19.71
C ASN A 29 -2.60 -0.69 18.32
N ILE A 30 -1.78 0.36 18.24
CA ILE A 30 -1.32 0.91 16.97
C ILE A 30 -0.39 -0.08 16.27
N GLY A 31 0.37 -0.90 17.01
CA GLY A 31 1.28 -1.92 16.47
C GLY A 31 2.73 -1.45 16.48
N ARG A 32 3.55 -2.02 15.58
CA ARG A 32 4.97 -1.72 15.44
C ARG A 32 5.27 -1.11 14.07
N LEU A 33 6.32 -0.28 14.01
CA LEU A 33 6.79 0.24 12.71
C LEU A 33 7.23 -0.89 11.80
N ALA A 34 6.69 -0.92 10.59
CA ALA A 34 7.07 -1.89 9.58
C ALA A 34 8.55 -1.75 9.21
N SER A 35 9.20 -2.88 9.00
CA SER A 35 10.62 -2.88 8.60
C SER A 35 10.80 -2.31 7.19
N PRO A 36 11.95 -1.69 6.87
CA PRO A 36 12.23 -1.16 5.54
C PRO A 36 12.13 -2.24 4.44
N GLY A 37 12.59 -3.47 4.72
CA GLY A 37 12.49 -4.59 3.79
C GLY A 37 11.05 -4.99 3.48
N LYS A 38 10.16 -5.06 4.47
CA LYS A 38 8.73 -5.31 4.25
C LYS A 38 8.08 -4.19 3.43
N ARG A 39 8.46 -2.93 3.68
CA ARG A 39 7.96 -1.79 2.90
C ARG A 39 8.38 -1.85 1.44
N LEU A 40 9.64 -2.23 1.18
CA LEU A 40 10.14 -2.45 -0.18
C LEU A 40 9.37 -3.60 -0.86
N GLY A 41 9.22 -4.74 -0.17
CA GLY A 41 8.43 -5.86 -0.67
C GLY A 41 6.99 -5.48 -1.00
N ALA A 42 6.33 -4.70 -0.13
CA ALA A 42 4.99 -4.19 -0.40
C ALA A 42 4.95 -3.27 -1.63
N SER A 43 5.95 -2.42 -1.80
CA SER A 43 6.03 -1.54 -2.97
C SER A 43 6.21 -2.33 -4.27
N ILE A 44 7.00 -3.39 -4.26
CA ILE A 44 7.14 -4.31 -5.42
C ILE A 44 5.79 -5.00 -5.69
N LEU A 45 5.13 -5.53 -4.67
CA LEU A 45 3.81 -6.16 -4.80
C LEU A 45 2.74 -5.18 -5.31
N ASP A 46 2.81 -3.91 -4.91
CA ASP A 46 1.91 -2.86 -5.40
C ASP A 46 2.06 -2.58 -6.90
N TRP A 47 3.19 -2.96 -7.51
CA TRP A 47 3.39 -2.95 -8.96
C TRP A 47 3.01 -4.28 -9.61
N VAL A 48 3.39 -5.40 -9.00
CA VAL A 48 3.16 -6.75 -9.54
C VAL A 48 1.68 -7.10 -9.56
N ILE A 49 0.93 -6.79 -8.48
CA ILE A 49 -0.48 -7.16 -8.36
C ILE A 49 -1.35 -6.52 -9.46
N PRO A 50 -1.31 -5.20 -9.72
CA PRO A 50 -2.06 -4.61 -10.82
C PRO A 50 -1.66 -5.17 -12.18
N PHE A 51 -0.37 -5.44 -12.39
CA PHE A 51 0.13 -6.01 -13.64
C PHE A 51 -0.44 -7.41 -13.87
N VAL A 52 -0.37 -8.28 -12.87
CA VAL A 52 -0.95 -9.64 -12.95
C VAL A 52 -2.47 -9.59 -13.11
N ALA A 53 -3.15 -8.70 -12.37
CA ALA A 53 -4.58 -8.51 -12.50
C ALA A 53 -4.97 -8.09 -13.92
N LEU A 54 -4.23 -7.15 -14.52
CA LEU A 54 -4.47 -6.72 -15.90
C LEU A 54 -4.27 -7.87 -16.90
N LEU A 55 -3.18 -8.65 -16.75
CA LEU A 55 -2.93 -9.82 -17.61
C LEU A 55 -4.08 -10.83 -17.51
N LEU A 56 -4.57 -11.13 -16.31
CA LEU A 56 -5.71 -12.04 -16.11
C LEU A 56 -7.00 -11.48 -16.73
N ILE A 57 -7.26 -10.19 -16.58
CA ILE A 57 -8.41 -9.53 -17.20
C ILE A 57 -8.35 -9.64 -18.73
N MET A 58 -7.17 -9.39 -19.31
CA MET A 58 -6.98 -9.51 -20.77
C MET A 58 -7.11 -10.95 -21.24
N LEU A 59 -6.59 -11.92 -20.47
CA LEU A 59 -6.71 -13.35 -20.79
C LEU A 59 -8.20 -13.79 -20.78
N VAL A 60 -8.94 -13.43 -19.75
CA VAL A 60 -10.38 -13.76 -19.63
C VAL A 60 -11.16 -13.11 -20.76
N GLY A 61 -10.97 -11.81 -21.01
CA GLY A 61 -11.63 -11.10 -22.09
C GLY A 61 -11.34 -11.69 -23.46
N GLY A 62 -10.04 -12.01 -23.71
CA GLY A 62 -9.60 -12.64 -24.96
C GLY A 62 -10.17 -14.06 -25.15
N LEU A 63 -10.23 -14.87 -24.08
CA LEU A 63 -10.81 -16.21 -24.12
C LEU A 63 -12.28 -16.16 -24.54
N PHE A 64 -13.08 -15.29 -23.90
CA PHE A 64 -14.51 -15.14 -24.22
C PHE A 64 -14.73 -14.57 -25.63
N SER A 65 -13.86 -13.65 -26.08
CA SER A 65 -13.89 -13.16 -27.47
C SER A 65 -13.61 -14.29 -28.48
N GLY A 66 -12.60 -15.13 -28.20
CA GLY A 66 -12.23 -16.27 -29.06
C GLY A 66 -13.28 -17.35 -29.12
N LEU A 67 -13.90 -17.70 -27.97
CA LEU A 67 -15.00 -18.68 -27.91
C LEU A 67 -16.23 -18.17 -28.67
N GLY A 68 -16.56 -16.89 -28.56
CA GLY A 68 -17.65 -16.30 -29.31
C GLY A 68 -17.42 -16.30 -30.83
N ALA A 69 -16.20 -16.00 -31.26
CA ALA A 69 -15.80 -16.07 -32.66
C ALA A 69 -15.89 -17.51 -33.22
N ALA A 70 -15.41 -18.50 -32.46
CA ALA A 70 -15.50 -19.90 -32.83
C ALA A 70 -16.93 -20.44 -32.95
N ALA A 71 -17.88 -19.83 -32.20
CA ALA A 71 -19.29 -20.13 -32.30
C ALA A 71 -20.02 -19.39 -33.47
N GLY A 72 -19.29 -18.74 -34.36
CA GLY A 72 -19.83 -18.06 -35.55
C GLY A 72 -20.38 -16.64 -35.28
N GLY A 73 -20.10 -16.08 -34.09
CA GLY A 73 -20.50 -14.76 -33.66
C GLY A 73 -19.34 -13.81 -33.35
N GLU A 74 -18.45 -13.54 -34.30
CA GLU A 74 -17.24 -12.71 -34.07
C GLU A 74 -17.54 -11.38 -33.40
N GLN A 75 -18.58 -10.65 -33.88
CA GLN A 75 -18.94 -9.36 -33.28
C GLN A 75 -19.51 -9.53 -31.86
N ALA A 76 -20.37 -10.53 -31.65
CA ALA A 76 -20.95 -10.80 -30.33
C ALA A 76 -19.87 -11.28 -29.33
N GLY A 77 -18.99 -12.18 -29.76
CA GLY A 77 -17.87 -12.66 -28.93
C GLY A 77 -16.92 -11.54 -28.52
N GLY A 78 -16.56 -10.67 -29.45
CA GLY A 78 -15.74 -9.48 -29.17
C GLY A 78 -16.42 -8.55 -28.17
N ALA A 79 -17.71 -8.25 -28.34
CA ALA A 79 -18.46 -7.40 -27.42
C ALA A 79 -18.54 -7.99 -26.01
N ILE A 80 -18.81 -9.30 -25.89
CA ILE A 80 -18.87 -9.99 -24.59
C ILE A 80 -17.49 -9.93 -23.90
N GLY A 81 -16.41 -10.26 -24.62
CA GLY A 81 -15.05 -10.23 -24.06
C GLY A 81 -14.64 -8.84 -23.56
N LEU A 82 -14.95 -7.79 -24.33
CA LEU A 82 -14.71 -6.40 -23.92
C LEU A 82 -15.54 -6.03 -22.68
N PHE A 83 -16.84 -6.37 -22.66
CA PHE A 83 -17.71 -6.08 -21.53
C PHE A 83 -17.21 -6.75 -20.25
N LEU A 84 -16.87 -8.04 -20.30
CA LEU A 84 -16.34 -8.78 -19.16
C LEU A 84 -14.98 -8.20 -18.69
N GLY A 85 -14.08 -7.92 -19.61
CA GLY A 85 -12.79 -7.29 -19.29
C GLY A 85 -12.97 -5.95 -18.60
N PHE A 86 -13.86 -5.11 -19.11
CA PHE A 86 -14.16 -3.80 -18.51
C PHE A 86 -14.83 -3.92 -17.13
N ALA A 87 -15.77 -4.85 -16.96
CA ALA A 87 -16.43 -5.11 -15.68
C ALA A 87 -15.42 -5.57 -14.61
N LEU A 88 -14.51 -6.49 -14.97
CA LEU A 88 -13.44 -6.94 -14.06
C LEU A 88 -12.46 -5.82 -13.71
N LEU A 89 -12.12 -4.96 -14.67
CA LEU A 89 -11.26 -3.80 -14.43
C LEU A 89 -11.91 -2.84 -13.44
N ILE A 90 -13.19 -2.51 -13.62
CA ILE A 90 -13.93 -1.66 -12.69
C ILE A 90 -13.97 -2.30 -11.29
N ALA A 91 -14.28 -3.59 -11.22
CA ALA A 91 -14.29 -4.31 -9.94
C ALA A 91 -12.94 -4.23 -9.20
N TYR A 92 -11.84 -4.41 -9.93
CA TYR A 92 -10.49 -4.26 -9.40
C TYR A 92 -10.22 -2.83 -8.89
N ILE A 93 -10.57 -1.81 -9.68
CA ILE A 93 -10.39 -0.40 -9.29
C ILE A 93 -11.19 -0.07 -8.03
N VAL A 94 -12.46 -0.48 -7.97
CA VAL A 94 -13.32 -0.27 -6.79
C VAL A 94 -12.72 -0.97 -5.55
N TRP A 95 -12.24 -2.19 -5.72
CA TRP A 95 -11.59 -2.91 -4.63
C TRP A 95 -10.31 -2.20 -4.14
N ALA A 96 -9.44 -1.74 -5.05
CA ALA A 96 -8.23 -0.99 -4.72
C ALA A 96 -8.56 0.32 -3.98
N PHE A 97 -9.58 1.07 -4.43
CA PHE A 97 -10.02 2.29 -3.75
C PHE A 97 -10.60 2.04 -2.35
N LYS A 98 -11.31 0.93 -2.15
CA LYS A 98 -11.75 0.52 -0.80
C LYS A 98 -10.57 0.22 0.11
N LEU A 99 -9.47 -0.34 -0.39
CA LEU A 99 -8.24 -0.52 0.39
C LEU A 99 -7.59 0.81 0.74
N PHE A 100 -7.50 1.73 -0.21
CA PHE A 100 -7.00 3.09 0.04
C PHE A 100 -7.79 3.80 1.13
N ALA A 101 -9.12 3.71 1.11
CA ALA A 101 -9.96 4.29 2.16
C ALA A 101 -9.71 3.70 3.56
N ARG A 102 -9.15 2.49 3.62
CA ARG A 102 -8.76 1.81 4.87
C ARG A 102 -7.29 2.01 5.24
N GLY A 103 -6.59 2.91 4.58
CA GLY A 103 -5.17 3.19 4.83
C GLY A 103 -4.24 2.05 4.43
N THR A 104 -4.58 1.29 3.40
CA THR A 104 -3.70 0.22 2.90
C THR A 104 -3.68 0.16 1.38
N THR A 105 -2.71 -0.57 0.83
CA THR A 105 -2.62 -0.90 -0.59
C THR A 105 -2.65 -2.43 -0.74
N PRO A 106 -2.88 -2.98 -1.94
CA PRO A 106 -2.86 -4.41 -2.16
C PRO A 106 -1.61 -5.11 -1.61
N GLY A 107 -0.42 -4.60 -1.92
CA GLY A 107 0.84 -5.16 -1.45
C GLY A 107 1.03 -5.02 0.06
N LYS A 108 0.67 -3.87 0.64
CA LYS A 108 0.72 -3.69 2.10
C LYS A 108 -0.23 -4.62 2.83
N LYS A 109 -1.44 -4.81 2.29
CA LYS A 109 -2.42 -5.73 2.87
C LYS A 109 -1.92 -7.17 2.91
N LEU A 110 -1.28 -7.65 1.83
CA LEU A 110 -0.70 -9.00 1.77
C LEU A 110 0.41 -9.22 2.81
N LEU A 111 1.17 -8.18 3.12
CA LEU A 111 2.25 -8.24 4.12
C LEU A 111 1.78 -7.83 5.53
N GLY A 112 0.48 -7.70 5.78
CA GLY A 112 -0.08 -7.36 7.07
C GLY A 112 0.22 -5.94 7.54
N MET A 113 0.46 -5.01 6.62
CA MET A 113 0.79 -3.61 6.93
C MET A 113 -0.36 -2.67 6.66
N ARG A 114 -0.42 -1.60 7.44
CA ARG A 114 -1.37 -0.49 7.28
C ARG A 114 -0.70 0.85 7.50
N VAL A 115 -1.26 1.89 6.92
CA VAL A 115 -0.83 3.28 7.09
C VAL A 115 -1.74 3.94 8.12
N VAL A 116 -1.13 4.50 9.17
CA VAL A 116 -1.84 5.21 10.23
C VAL A 116 -1.35 6.65 10.33
N LYS A 117 -2.22 7.52 10.79
CA LYS A 117 -1.88 8.90 11.19
C LYS A 117 -1.24 8.90 12.57
N GLU A 118 -0.76 10.06 13.00
CA GLU A 118 -0.15 10.25 14.33
C GLU A 118 -1.03 9.76 15.49
N GLY A 119 -2.36 9.88 15.40
CA GLY A 119 -3.31 9.41 16.40
C GLY A 119 -3.67 7.93 16.31
N GLY A 120 -2.98 7.12 15.47
CA GLY A 120 -3.27 5.70 15.29
C GLY A 120 -4.47 5.40 14.38
N GLN A 121 -5.23 6.42 13.97
CA GLN A 121 -6.33 6.27 13.02
C GLN A 121 -5.82 5.84 11.65
N PRO A 122 -6.51 4.96 10.92
CA PRO A 122 -6.16 4.63 9.55
C PRO A 122 -6.05 5.89 8.68
N ALA A 123 -5.06 5.93 7.81
CA ALA A 123 -4.93 7.00 6.83
C ALA A 123 -6.15 6.94 5.89
N GLY A 124 -6.96 7.99 5.87
CA GLY A 124 -8.13 8.06 4.99
C GLY A 124 -7.73 8.20 3.51
N PHE A 125 -8.72 8.04 2.62
CA PHE A 125 -8.53 8.04 1.17
C PHE A 125 -7.72 9.23 0.66
N GLY A 126 -8.07 10.46 1.03
CA GLY A 126 -7.36 11.67 0.61
C GLY A 126 -5.88 11.69 1.04
N THR A 127 -5.62 11.30 2.30
CA THR A 127 -4.26 11.17 2.82
C THR A 127 -3.45 10.13 2.04
N MET A 128 -4.05 8.99 1.74
CA MET A 128 -3.43 7.95 0.94
C MET A 128 -3.18 8.39 -0.50
N LEU A 129 -4.11 9.16 -1.09
CA LEU A 129 -3.94 9.70 -2.44
C LEU A 129 -2.75 10.65 -2.52
N VAL A 130 -2.69 11.63 -1.63
CA VAL A 130 -1.57 12.60 -1.59
C VAL A 130 -0.25 11.87 -1.33
N ARG A 131 -0.23 10.90 -0.42
CA ARG A 131 0.96 10.13 -0.08
C ARG A 131 1.47 9.27 -1.25
N GLU A 132 0.59 8.49 -1.87
CA GLU A 132 0.97 7.52 -2.90
C GLU A 132 1.22 8.18 -4.27
N TRP A 133 0.55 9.26 -4.59
CA TRP A 133 0.71 9.94 -5.89
C TRP A 133 1.69 11.11 -5.79
N ILE A 134 1.39 12.12 -5.00
CA ILE A 134 2.23 13.31 -4.89
C ILE A 134 3.50 13.00 -4.09
N GLY A 135 3.36 12.41 -2.91
CA GLY A 135 4.48 12.15 -2.01
C GLY A 135 5.51 11.18 -2.59
N LYS A 136 5.08 10.13 -3.29
CA LYS A 136 6.02 9.20 -3.95
C LYS A 136 6.72 9.83 -5.15
N VAL A 137 6.04 10.68 -5.93
CA VAL A 137 6.68 11.42 -7.03
C VAL A 137 7.79 12.31 -6.46
N ILE A 138 7.51 13.12 -5.44
CA ILE A 138 8.50 13.95 -4.77
C ILE A 138 9.66 13.11 -4.21
N SER A 139 9.36 11.99 -3.57
CA SER A 139 10.37 11.08 -3.01
C SER A 139 11.26 10.44 -4.08
N GLY A 140 10.74 10.26 -5.29
CA GLY A 140 11.45 9.70 -6.44
C GLY A 140 12.27 10.70 -7.23
N MET A 141 11.84 11.97 -7.28
CA MET A 141 12.45 13.02 -8.13
C MET A 141 13.94 13.27 -7.83
N VAL A 142 14.36 13.14 -6.57
CA VAL A 142 15.74 13.37 -6.16
C VAL A 142 16.43 12.01 -5.95
N PHE A 143 16.78 11.34 -7.04
CA PHE A 143 17.49 10.03 -7.02
C PHE A 143 16.90 9.00 -6.04
N SER A 144 15.60 9.02 -5.82
CA SER A 144 14.89 8.17 -4.83
C SER A 144 15.36 8.36 -3.37
N LEU A 145 16.06 9.43 -3.06
CA LEU A 145 16.53 9.73 -1.70
C LEU A 145 15.39 9.78 -0.68
N GLY A 146 14.20 10.25 -1.11
CA GLY A 146 13.04 10.28 -0.24
C GLY A 146 12.56 8.90 0.22
N PHE A 147 12.82 7.85 -0.57
CA PHE A 147 12.58 6.46 -0.15
C PHE A 147 13.73 5.92 0.69
N LEU A 148 14.98 6.20 0.32
CA LEU A 148 16.17 5.78 1.08
C LEU A 148 16.22 6.41 2.47
N TRP A 149 15.60 7.58 2.65
CA TRP A 149 15.49 8.25 3.94
C TRP A 149 14.92 7.37 5.05
N ILE A 150 14.04 6.41 4.72
CA ILE A 150 13.46 5.43 5.65
C ILE A 150 14.54 4.66 6.44
N LEU A 151 15.71 4.44 5.84
CA LEU A 151 16.83 3.71 6.47
C LEU A 151 17.51 4.50 7.59
N PHE A 152 17.50 5.81 7.47
CA PHE A 152 18.19 6.74 8.38
C PHE A 152 17.22 7.40 9.36
N ASP A 153 15.94 7.41 9.05
CA ASP A 153 14.93 8.05 9.87
C ASP A 153 14.59 7.22 11.10
N ARG A 154 14.58 7.85 12.28
CA ARG A 154 14.26 7.20 13.56
C ARG A 154 12.86 6.57 13.57
N ASP A 155 11.91 7.26 12.96
CA ASP A 155 10.50 6.84 12.88
C ASP A 155 10.21 6.04 11.61
N ARG A 156 11.28 5.67 10.86
CA ARG A 156 11.19 4.95 9.60
C ARG A 156 10.22 5.59 8.62
N GLN A 157 10.21 6.92 8.55
CA GLN A 157 9.39 7.67 7.61
C GLN A 157 10.20 8.05 6.37
N GLY A 158 9.64 7.80 5.19
CA GLY A 158 10.10 8.44 3.96
C GLY A 158 9.56 9.86 3.83
N TRP A 159 10.03 10.62 2.86
CA TRP A 159 9.54 11.98 2.64
C TRP A 159 8.04 12.02 2.36
N HIS A 160 7.53 11.04 1.62
CA HIS A 160 6.09 10.88 1.36
C HIS A 160 5.27 10.59 2.63
N ASP A 161 5.87 9.93 3.64
CA ASP A 161 5.23 9.70 4.94
C ASP A 161 5.20 10.98 5.77
N LYS A 162 6.32 11.73 5.78
CA LYS A 162 6.45 13.00 6.51
C LYS A 162 5.53 14.07 5.97
N LEU A 163 5.37 14.14 4.64
CA LEU A 163 4.49 15.11 3.99
C LEU A 163 3.04 15.07 4.50
N VAL A 164 2.56 13.89 4.88
CA VAL A 164 1.18 13.68 5.35
C VAL A 164 1.10 13.16 6.80
N SER A 165 2.21 13.24 7.55
CA SER A 165 2.31 12.83 8.96
C SER A 165 1.74 11.43 9.20
N THR A 166 2.22 10.44 8.43
CA THR A 166 1.77 9.05 8.51
C THR A 166 2.90 8.09 8.85
N TYR A 167 2.53 6.95 9.42
CA TYR A 167 3.43 5.84 9.75
C TYR A 167 2.92 4.56 9.09
N VAL A 168 3.84 3.67 8.71
CA VAL A 168 3.47 2.33 8.25
C VAL A 168 3.73 1.36 9.38
N VAL A 169 2.67 0.67 9.82
CA VAL A 169 2.69 -0.27 10.95
C VAL A 169 2.25 -1.66 10.52
N GLU A 170 2.71 -2.64 11.30
CA GLU A 170 2.36 -4.06 11.21
C GLU A 170 1.75 -4.58 12.51
#